data_402308b2493253e3a532c17d544294dc
#
_entry.id   402308b2493253e3a532c17d544294dc
#
_cell.length_a   1.000
_cell.length_b   1.000
_cell.length_c   1.000
_cell.angle_alpha   90.00
_cell.angle_beta   90.00
_cell.angle_gamma   90.00
#
_symmetry.space_group_name_H-M   'P 1'
#
loop_
_entity.id
_entity.type
_entity.pdbx_description
1 polymer ?
#
loop_
_entity_poly.entity_id
_entity_poly.type
_entity_poly.pdbx_seq_one_letter_code
_entity_poly.pdbx_strand_id
1 'polypeptide(L)'
;MSKVAVVFWSQSGNTQSMAEAVAEGAGTEAIEVSSFSAADVANYDAFAFGCPAMGAEELESDEFEPVWDACVPEFGSKPVALFGSYGWGDGEWMETWKSAAEDAGVKVVSTVICNDAPDDDVFEELRNLGAELAQ
;
A
#
# COMPACT_ATOMS: atom_id res chain seq x y z
N MET A 1 -5.09 20.16 -1.64
CA MET A 1 -5.11 18.85 -0.96
C MET A 1 -5.28 17.73 -1.97
N SER A 2 -4.51 16.68 -1.82
CA SER A 2 -4.62 15.53 -2.71
C SER A 2 -5.67 14.56 -2.18
N LYS A 3 -6.42 13.97 -3.08
CA LYS A 3 -7.37 12.91 -2.74
C LYS A 3 -6.61 11.57 -2.75
N VAL A 4 -6.53 10.92 -1.59
CA VAL A 4 -5.72 9.71 -1.39
C VAL A 4 -6.59 8.46 -1.35
N ALA A 5 -6.19 7.42 -2.09
CA ALA A 5 -6.78 6.10 -1.98
C ALA A 5 -5.82 5.22 -1.17
N VAL A 6 -6.32 4.60 -0.11
CA VAL A 6 -5.58 3.65 0.70
C VAL A 6 -6.20 2.28 0.46
N VAL A 7 -5.49 1.42 -0.25
CA VAL A 7 -6.00 0.13 -0.71
C VAL A 7 -5.17 -1.00 -0.10
N PHE A 8 -5.82 -2.02 0.44
CA PHE A 8 -5.11 -3.08 1.14
C PHE A 8 -5.74 -4.45 0.96
N TRP A 9 -4.94 -5.46 1.22
CA TRP A 9 -5.39 -6.84 1.45
C TRP A 9 -4.77 -7.30 2.76
N SER A 10 -5.56 -7.98 3.59
CA SER A 10 -5.07 -8.43 4.89
C SER A 10 -5.60 -9.81 5.23
N GLN A 11 -4.75 -10.65 5.80
CA GLN A 11 -5.13 -11.99 6.23
C GLN A 11 -5.30 -12.02 7.76
N SER A 12 -4.31 -11.51 8.48
CA SER A 12 -4.30 -11.56 9.95
C SER A 12 -4.82 -10.29 10.62
N GLY A 13 -5.06 -9.24 9.85
CA GLY A 13 -5.47 -7.94 10.37
C GLY A 13 -4.32 -6.94 10.57
N ASN A 14 -3.07 -7.38 10.47
CA ASN A 14 -1.93 -6.48 10.66
C ASN A 14 -1.86 -5.42 9.55
N THR A 15 -1.94 -5.86 8.29
CA THR A 15 -1.91 -4.92 7.17
C THR A 15 -3.15 -4.02 7.18
N GLN A 16 -4.31 -4.54 7.60
CA GLN A 16 -5.50 -3.73 7.75
C GLN A 16 -5.29 -2.60 8.77
N SER A 17 -4.70 -2.91 9.93
CA SER A 17 -4.41 -1.90 10.94
C SER A 17 -3.46 -0.84 10.40
N MET A 18 -2.47 -1.26 9.60
CA MET A 18 -1.55 -0.33 8.94
C MET A 18 -2.30 0.58 7.96
N ALA A 19 -3.18 -0.01 7.15
CA ALA A 19 -3.98 0.75 6.19
C ALA A 19 -4.86 1.78 6.88
N GLU A 20 -5.46 1.43 8.00
CA GLU A 20 -6.29 2.33 8.78
C GLU A 20 -5.50 3.51 9.33
N ALA A 21 -4.25 3.29 9.73
CA ALA A 21 -3.38 4.37 10.19
C ALA A 21 -3.03 5.34 9.05
N VAL A 22 -2.70 4.82 7.88
CA VAL A 22 -2.44 5.67 6.71
C VAL A 22 -3.69 6.48 6.36
N ALA A 23 -4.84 5.82 6.35
CA ALA A 23 -6.11 6.48 6.03
C ALA A 23 -6.45 7.58 7.03
N GLU A 24 -6.19 7.34 8.32
CA GLU A 24 -6.39 8.35 9.36
C GLU A 24 -5.54 9.60 9.08
N GLY A 25 -4.27 9.41 8.78
CA GLY A 25 -3.37 10.53 8.45
C GLY A 25 -3.78 11.27 7.19
N ALA A 26 -4.34 10.57 6.23
CA ALA A 26 -4.78 11.16 4.96
C ALA A 26 -6.19 11.77 5.04
N GLY A 27 -6.91 11.55 6.14
CA GLY A 27 -8.28 12.04 6.28
C GLY A 27 -9.29 11.29 5.43
N THR A 28 -9.07 10.01 5.20
CA THR A 28 -9.93 9.17 4.37
C THR A 28 -10.15 7.81 5.04
N GLU A 29 -10.77 6.89 4.35
CA GLU A 29 -11.00 5.54 4.84
C GLU A 29 -10.20 4.53 4.02
N ALA A 30 -9.77 3.45 4.67
CA ALA A 30 -9.07 2.36 3.99
C ALA A 30 -10.07 1.54 3.15
N ILE A 31 -9.63 1.10 1.97
CA ILE A 31 -10.47 0.38 1.02
C ILE A 31 -9.89 -1.03 0.84
N GLU A 32 -10.71 -2.06 1.00
CA GLU A 32 -10.27 -3.41 0.67
C GLU A 32 -10.06 -3.52 -0.84
N VAL A 33 -9.03 -4.27 -1.23
CA VAL A 33 -8.68 -4.39 -2.64
C VAL A 33 -9.83 -4.92 -3.50
N SER A 34 -10.71 -5.75 -2.93
CA SER A 34 -11.87 -6.28 -3.64
C SER A 34 -12.88 -5.19 -4.01
N SER A 35 -12.80 -4.02 -3.39
CA SER A 35 -13.69 -2.89 -3.65
C SER A 35 -13.03 -1.79 -4.49
N PHE A 36 -11.83 -2.03 -4.99
CA PHE A 36 -11.06 -1.06 -5.78
C PHE A 36 -10.72 -1.63 -7.14
N SER A 37 -10.70 -0.78 -8.16
CA SER A 37 -10.37 -1.20 -9.53
C SER A 37 -9.52 -0.15 -10.24
N ALA A 38 -8.95 -0.53 -11.39
CA ALA A 38 -8.15 0.37 -12.21
C ALA A 38 -8.95 1.62 -12.65
N ALA A 39 -10.25 1.48 -12.85
CA ALA A 39 -11.11 2.60 -13.23
C ALA A 39 -11.18 3.67 -12.12
N ASP A 40 -11.01 3.25 -10.86
CA ASP A 40 -11.07 4.17 -9.73
C ASP A 40 -9.83 5.06 -9.60
N VAL A 41 -8.72 4.66 -10.22
CA VAL A 41 -7.45 5.41 -10.15
C VAL A 41 -7.62 6.86 -10.59
N ALA A 42 -8.45 7.10 -11.60
CA ALA A 42 -8.69 8.46 -12.12
C ALA A 42 -9.34 9.39 -11.09
N ASN A 43 -9.96 8.84 -10.05
CA ASN A 43 -10.65 9.63 -9.03
C ASN A 43 -9.74 10.11 -7.90
N TYR A 44 -8.47 9.73 -7.91
CA TYR A 44 -7.53 10.02 -6.83
C TYR A 44 -6.26 10.64 -7.35
N ASP A 45 -5.55 11.34 -6.46
CA ASP A 45 -4.31 12.05 -6.80
C ASP A 45 -3.07 11.33 -6.30
N ALA A 46 -3.22 10.53 -5.24
CA ALA A 46 -2.13 9.80 -4.60
C ALA A 46 -2.65 8.48 -4.06
N PHE A 47 -1.75 7.52 -3.85
CA PHE A 47 -2.14 6.17 -3.47
C PHE A 47 -1.21 5.58 -2.41
N ALA A 48 -1.79 4.75 -1.54
CA ALA A 48 -1.02 3.88 -0.66
C ALA A 48 -1.60 2.48 -0.81
N PHE A 49 -0.77 1.54 -1.27
CA PHE A 49 -1.18 0.14 -1.44
C PHE A 49 -0.48 -0.73 -0.40
N GLY A 50 -1.23 -1.58 0.27
CA GLY A 50 -0.71 -2.45 1.32
C GLY A 50 -1.06 -3.90 1.12
N CYS A 51 -0.05 -4.77 1.30
CA CYS A 51 -0.19 -6.21 1.18
C CYS A 51 0.87 -6.88 2.06
N PRO A 52 0.52 -7.90 2.87
CA PRO A 52 1.53 -8.61 3.64
C PRO A 52 2.37 -9.50 2.75
N ALA A 53 3.56 -9.87 3.24
CA ALA A 53 4.38 -10.87 2.58
C ALA A 53 3.67 -12.22 2.67
N MET A 54 3.49 -12.88 1.53
CA MET A 54 2.84 -14.19 1.46
C MET A 54 3.87 -15.27 1.16
N GLY A 55 3.69 -16.44 1.74
CA GLY A 55 4.46 -17.65 1.44
C GLY A 55 5.94 -17.41 1.12
N ALA A 56 6.29 -17.37 -0.14
CA ALA A 56 7.66 -17.18 -0.63
C ALA A 56 8.03 -15.70 -0.83
N GLU A 57 7.58 -14.84 0.07
CA GLU A 57 7.78 -13.38 0.01
C GLU A 57 7.24 -12.77 -1.29
N GLU A 58 5.99 -13.11 -1.60
CA GLU A 58 5.29 -12.61 -2.77
C GLU A 58 4.04 -11.82 -2.34
N LEU A 59 3.46 -11.09 -3.27
CA LEU A 59 2.16 -10.46 -3.06
C LEU A 59 1.06 -11.52 -3.07
N GLU A 60 -0.06 -11.22 -2.41
CA GLU A 60 -1.22 -12.10 -2.45
C GLU A 60 -1.72 -12.19 -3.90
N SER A 61 -1.83 -13.40 -4.44
CA SER A 61 -1.99 -13.61 -5.88
C SER A 61 -3.44 -13.69 -6.36
N ASP A 62 -4.41 -13.91 -5.48
CA ASP A 62 -5.80 -14.14 -5.89
C ASP A 62 -6.62 -12.86 -6.00
N GLU A 63 -6.40 -11.91 -5.12
CA GLU A 63 -7.17 -10.66 -5.07
C GLU A 63 -6.32 -9.42 -5.23
N PHE A 64 -5.19 -9.33 -4.51
CA PHE A 64 -4.38 -8.13 -4.50
C PHE A 64 -3.61 -7.92 -5.80
N GLU A 65 -2.85 -8.92 -6.20
CA GLU A 65 -1.97 -8.79 -7.37
C GLU A 65 -2.73 -8.45 -8.65
N PRO A 66 -3.89 -9.09 -8.95
CA PRO A 66 -4.64 -8.71 -10.15
C PRO A 66 -5.08 -7.25 -10.16
N VAL A 67 -5.52 -6.72 -9.03
CA VAL A 67 -5.93 -5.32 -8.94
C VAL A 67 -4.72 -4.40 -9.06
N TRP A 68 -3.62 -4.74 -8.36
CA TRP A 68 -2.38 -3.97 -8.45
C TRP A 68 -1.88 -3.89 -9.89
N ASP A 69 -1.80 -5.02 -10.57
CA ASP A 69 -1.32 -5.08 -11.96
C ASP A 69 -2.20 -4.26 -12.90
N ALA A 70 -3.51 -4.28 -12.68
CA ALA A 70 -4.44 -3.49 -13.48
C ALA A 70 -4.30 -1.98 -13.23
N CYS A 71 -3.95 -1.59 -12.01
CA CYS A 71 -3.81 -0.17 -11.64
C CYS A 71 -2.49 0.43 -12.12
N VAL A 72 -1.43 -0.38 -12.20
CA VAL A 72 -0.08 0.10 -12.52
C VAL A 72 -0.03 1.01 -13.76
N PRO A 73 -0.60 0.63 -14.91
CA PRO A 73 -0.54 1.51 -16.10
C PRO A 73 -1.38 2.77 -15.97
N GLU A 74 -2.27 2.83 -14.97
CA GLU A 74 -3.17 3.97 -14.79
C GLU A 74 -2.61 5.05 -13.87
N PHE A 75 -1.57 4.75 -13.08
CA PHE A 75 -1.03 5.72 -12.12
C PHE A 75 -0.38 6.94 -12.78
N GLY A 76 0.23 6.79 -13.92
CA GLY A 76 0.95 7.88 -14.57
C GLY A 76 2.07 8.38 -13.66
N SER A 77 2.11 9.69 -13.40
CA SER A 77 3.10 10.32 -12.53
C SER A 77 2.58 10.53 -11.09
N LYS A 78 1.42 9.98 -10.76
CA LYS A 78 0.86 10.13 -9.41
C LYS A 78 1.70 9.39 -8.38
N PRO A 79 1.91 9.97 -7.19
CA PRO A 79 2.73 9.31 -6.17
C PRO A 79 2.03 8.11 -5.56
N VAL A 80 2.80 7.04 -5.34
CA VAL A 80 2.31 5.79 -4.75
C VAL A 80 3.24 5.38 -3.61
N ALA A 81 2.66 5.07 -2.46
CA ALA A 81 3.40 4.50 -1.33
C ALA A 81 3.01 3.04 -1.17
N LEU A 82 3.93 2.23 -0.67
CA LEU A 82 3.72 0.81 -0.45
C LEU A 82 3.92 0.49 1.03
N PHE A 83 3.09 -0.38 1.59
CA PHE A 83 3.25 -0.79 2.98
C PHE A 83 2.81 -2.24 3.18
N GLY A 84 3.19 -2.81 4.31
CA GLY A 84 2.77 -4.17 4.64
C GLY A 84 3.52 -4.75 5.82
N SER A 85 3.00 -5.87 6.34
CA SER A 85 3.63 -6.61 7.42
C SER A 85 4.21 -7.92 6.91
N TYR A 86 5.17 -8.48 7.66
CA TYR A 86 5.74 -9.79 7.34
C TYR A 86 5.97 -10.58 8.63
N GLY A 87 5.83 -11.90 8.56
CA GLY A 87 5.97 -12.75 9.72
C GLY A 87 7.35 -13.38 9.86
N TRP A 88 8.00 -13.67 8.73
CA TRP A 88 9.35 -14.23 8.69
C TRP A 88 10.06 -13.71 7.46
N GLY A 89 11.37 -13.92 7.40
CA GLY A 89 12.18 -13.28 6.38
C GLY A 89 12.63 -11.90 6.83
N ASP A 90 13.15 -11.11 5.91
CA ASP A 90 13.76 -9.81 6.19
C ASP A 90 13.14 -8.64 5.45
N GLY A 91 11.93 -8.83 4.91
CA GLY A 91 11.24 -7.77 4.18
C GLY A 91 11.62 -7.68 2.71
N GLU A 92 12.29 -8.67 2.18
CA GLU A 92 12.73 -8.68 0.79
C GLU A 92 11.56 -8.55 -0.20
N TRP A 93 10.37 -9.05 0.15
CA TRP A 93 9.20 -8.93 -0.71
C TRP A 93 8.88 -7.47 -1.04
N MET A 94 9.10 -6.57 -0.10
CA MET A 94 8.84 -5.14 -0.32
C MET A 94 9.88 -4.54 -1.27
N GLU A 95 11.12 -4.95 -1.17
CA GLU A 95 12.17 -4.50 -2.09
C GLU A 95 11.89 -4.97 -3.51
N THR A 96 11.46 -6.22 -3.65
CA THR A 96 11.08 -6.79 -4.94
C THR A 96 9.86 -6.06 -5.52
N TRP A 97 8.86 -5.80 -4.68
CA TRP A 97 7.65 -5.08 -5.11
C TRP A 97 7.97 -3.66 -5.54
N LYS A 98 8.75 -2.95 -4.74
CA LYS A 98 9.17 -1.58 -5.07
C LYS A 98 9.94 -1.53 -6.39
N SER A 99 10.89 -2.45 -6.56
CA SER A 99 11.72 -2.52 -7.77
C SER A 99 10.87 -2.78 -9.01
N ALA A 100 9.95 -3.74 -8.91
CA ALA A 100 9.04 -4.07 -10.02
C ALA A 100 8.13 -2.89 -10.36
N ALA A 101 7.64 -2.18 -9.33
CA ALA A 101 6.79 -1.01 -9.53
C ALA A 101 7.55 0.10 -10.25
N GLU A 102 8.77 0.39 -9.81
CA GLU A 102 9.61 1.42 -10.44
C GLU A 102 9.95 1.06 -11.87
N ASP A 103 10.25 -0.21 -12.13
CA ASP A 103 10.53 -0.70 -13.49
C ASP A 103 9.31 -0.53 -14.41
N ALA A 104 8.11 -0.59 -13.84
CA ALA A 104 6.86 -0.40 -14.59
C ALA A 104 6.48 1.08 -14.73
N GLY A 105 7.27 2.00 -14.20
CA GLY A 105 7.05 3.43 -14.31
C GLY A 105 6.25 4.06 -13.18
N VAL A 106 5.99 3.31 -12.11
CA VAL A 106 5.26 3.83 -10.94
C VAL A 106 6.19 4.72 -10.11
N LYS A 107 5.69 5.88 -9.70
CA LYS A 107 6.44 6.80 -8.83
C LYS A 107 6.27 6.35 -7.37
N VAL A 108 7.15 5.48 -6.90
CA VAL A 108 7.13 5.03 -5.51
C VAL A 108 7.83 6.06 -4.63
N VAL A 109 7.07 6.70 -3.75
CA VAL A 109 7.61 7.79 -2.93
C VAL A 109 8.03 7.35 -1.53
N SER A 110 7.50 6.23 -1.04
CA SER A 110 7.86 5.71 0.28
C SER A 110 7.42 4.28 0.45
N THR A 111 8.08 3.55 1.35
CA THR A 111 7.65 2.22 1.77
C THR A 111 7.72 2.14 3.29
N VAL A 112 6.75 1.47 3.90
CA VAL A 112 6.73 1.22 5.35
C VAL A 112 6.42 -0.25 5.58
N ILE A 113 7.30 -0.94 6.29
CA ILE A 113 7.11 -2.36 6.62
C ILE A 113 7.24 -2.56 8.13
N CYS A 114 6.63 -3.63 8.63
CA CYS A 114 6.83 -4.03 10.02
C CYS A 114 6.81 -5.55 10.15
N ASN A 115 7.51 -6.04 11.17
CA ASN A 115 7.52 -7.45 11.49
C ASN A 115 6.33 -7.76 12.40
N ASP A 116 5.47 -8.69 11.99
CA ASP A 116 4.24 -9.06 12.70
C ASP A 116 3.31 -7.85 12.91
N ALA A 117 2.87 -7.59 14.13
CA ALA A 117 1.94 -6.51 14.41
C ALA A 117 2.66 -5.16 14.46
N PRO A 118 2.06 -4.10 13.88
CA PRO A 118 2.64 -2.76 13.99
C PRO A 118 2.61 -2.26 15.44
N ASP A 119 3.66 -1.54 15.82
CA ASP A 119 3.74 -0.89 17.13
C ASP A 119 3.43 0.60 17.00
N ASP A 120 3.51 1.34 18.11
CA ASP A 120 3.16 2.77 18.11
C ASP A 120 4.02 3.60 17.15
N ASP A 121 5.30 3.27 17.05
CA ASP A 121 6.21 3.98 16.15
C ASP A 121 5.83 3.76 14.68
N VAL A 122 5.47 2.53 14.33
CA VAL A 122 5.02 2.20 12.97
C VAL A 122 3.70 2.90 12.67
N PHE A 123 2.75 2.92 13.61
CA PHE A 123 1.49 3.62 13.41
C PHE A 123 1.71 5.11 13.18
N GLU A 124 2.64 5.74 13.91
CA GLU A 124 2.96 7.15 13.71
C GLU A 124 3.55 7.39 12.33
N GLU A 125 4.48 6.53 11.90
CA GLU A 125 5.05 6.59 10.55
C GLU A 125 3.96 6.52 9.46
N LEU A 126 3.01 5.61 9.64
CA LEU A 126 1.93 5.43 8.67
C LEU A 126 0.98 6.63 8.64
N ARG A 127 0.65 7.20 9.80
CA ARG A 127 -0.18 8.42 9.85
C ARG A 127 0.53 9.59 9.16
N ASN A 128 1.84 9.71 9.38
CA ASN A 128 2.63 10.76 8.73
C ASN A 128 2.69 10.54 7.22
N LEU A 129 2.82 9.29 6.79
CA LEU A 129 2.79 8.94 5.37
C LEU A 129 1.47 9.38 4.72
N GLY A 130 0.35 9.07 5.39
CA GLY A 130 -0.98 9.48 4.89
C GLY A 130 -1.09 11.00 4.79
N ALA A 131 -0.62 11.72 5.79
CA ALA A 131 -0.64 13.18 5.78
C ALA A 131 0.20 13.76 4.64
N GLU A 132 1.36 13.17 4.37
CA GLU A 132 2.22 13.59 3.26
C GLU A 132 1.56 13.38 1.91
N LEU A 133 0.91 12.23 1.73
CA LEU A 133 0.21 11.93 0.47
C LEU A 133 -0.96 12.89 0.23
N ALA A 134 -1.58 13.37 1.30
CA ALA A 134 -2.74 14.25 1.22
C ALA A 134 -2.41 15.72 0.92
N GLN A 135 -1.15 16.07 0.94
CA GLN A 135 -0.72 17.46 0.68
C GLN A 135 -0.83 17.89 -0.77
#